data_4eda6fa81aad0fe963cd56538ca1ffe7
#
_entry.id   4eda6fa81aad0fe963cd56538ca1ffe7
#
_cell.length_a   1.000
_cell.length_b   1.000
_cell.length_c   1.000
_cell.angle_alpha   90.00
_cell.angle_beta   90.00
_cell.angle_gamma   90.00
#
_symmetry.space_group_name_H-M   'P 1'
#
loop_
_entity.id
_entity.type
_entity.pdbx_description
1 polymer ?
#
loop_
_entity_poly.entity_id
_entity_poly.type
_entity_poly.pdbx_seq_one_letter_code
_entity_poly.pdbx_strand_id
1 'polypeptide(L)'
;MTPKESLKNLGYDDVIVKILEWNNKSLPETLNYYIEKTFNYFIKKGYTKDEIIKMTKKLPTLFGYSEENLNQKYQYFIKKGYTKDEIIKMTKTLPALFSYSEENLNQKYQYFINKGYTLEEIVKMTKKLPTLFGCSEEKLNNKYQYFIEKGYTLNEIKKMTKKLPALFSLNEESLNKKYQYFMQKGYTLEEVVKMTKTLPALSSYSEENLNNKYQYFIEKGYTKDEIIKMTKTLPALFSLNEESLNKKYQYFIEKGYTLEGIIKMTKTIPTMFSLSEGNLDKKYQCFIEKGYTLEEIIKMTKTFPALFCLSEENIEEKLSFYNDINLLFIAINDTKQLMQSVELSYARYMYFKEHGITIDESNYIRLFYDNKKFSKQYGITKEELLERYKYDGEKRKKLWHQKNYF
;
A
#
# COMPACT_ATOMS: atom_id res chain seq x y z
N MET A 1 18.19 -35.13 -39.25
CA MET A 1 18.38 -33.75 -38.77
C MET A 1 19.34 -33.80 -37.58
N THR A 2 20.43 -33.10 -37.66
CA THR A 2 21.40 -33.03 -36.55
C THR A 2 20.83 -32.20 -35.40
N PRO A 3 21.25 -32.40 -34.13
CA PRO A 3 20.83 -31.55 -33.00
C PRO A 3 21.05 -30.07 -33.26
N LYS A 4 22.10 -29.73 -33.99
CA LYS A 4 22.42 -28.37 -34.41
C LYS A 4 21.37 -27.79 -35.37
N GLU A 5 20.94 -28.57 -36.35
CA GLU A 5 19.87 -28.17 -37.28
C GLU A 5 18.53 -28.03 -36.56
N SER A 6 18.21 -28.95 -35.67
CA SER A 6 16.99 -28.84 -34.83
C SER A 6 16.96 -27.56 -33.98
N LEU A 7 18.06 -27.21 -33.32
CA LEU A 7 18.17 -26.00 -32.53
C LEU A 7 18.07 -24.73 -33.39
N LYS A 8 18.74 -24.70 -34.54
CA LYS A 8 18.64 -23.60 -35.52
C LYS A 8 17.20 -23.41 -36.01
N ASN A 9 16.52 -24.50 -36.38
CA ASN A 9 15.13 -24.46 -36.82
C ASN A 9 14.17 -23.97 -35.70
N LEU A 10 14.53 -24.20 -34.43
CA LEU A 10 13.83 -23.69 -33.28
C LEU A 10 14.17 -22.22 -32.95
N GLY A 11 15.16 -21.62 -33.68
CA GLY A 11 15.51 -20.21 -33.51
C GLY A 11 16.63 -19.92 -32.49
N TYR A 12 17.50 -20.94 -32.23
CA TYR A 12 18.72 -20.71 -31.47
C TYR A 12 19.83 -20.17 -32.38
N ASP A 13 20.60 -19.21 -31.86
CA ASP A 13 21.80 -18.72 -32.54
C ASP A 13 22.99 -19.67 -32.41
N ASP A 14 23.99 -19.52 -33.28
CA ASP A 14 25.17 -20.39 -33.32
C ASP A 14 26.00 -20.40 -32.04
N VAL A 15 25.97 -19.32 -31.24
CA VAL A 15 26.70 -19.23 -29.96
C VAL A 15 26.05 -20.16 -28.93
N ILE A 16 24.73 -20.16 -28.86
CA ILE A 16 23.98 -21.05 -27.96
C ILE A 16 24.10 -22.48 -28.38
N VAL A 17 24.06 -22.77 -29.67
CA VAL A 17 24.28 -24.12 -30.19
C VAL A 17 25.65 -24.64 -29.75
N LYS A 18 26.71 -23.83 -29.85
CA LYS A 18 28.06 -24.19 -29.38
C LYS A 18 28.11 -24.44 -27.85
N ILE A 19 27.42 -23.61 -27.05
CA ILE A 19 27.35 -23.80 -25.58
C ILE A 19 26.65 -25.12 -25.24
N LEU A 20 25.56 -25.45 -25.92
CA LEU A 20 24.84 -26.70 -25.72
C LEU A 20 25.69 -27.90 -26.15
N GLU A 21 26.43 -27.80 -27.26
CA GLU A 21 27.37 -28.78 -27.69
C GLU A 21 28.54 -28.99 -26.71
N TRP A 22 29.06 -27.94 -26.11
CA TRP A 22 30.16 -27.99 -25.16
C TRP A 22 29.79 -28.60 -23.81
N ASN A 23 28.58 -28.31 -23.32
CA ASN A 23 28.06 -28.85 -22.06
C ASN A 23 27.66 -30.35 -22.18
N ASN A 24 27.36 -30.83 -23.36
CA ASN A 24 27.03 -32.23 -23.67
C ASN A 24 28.15 -32.82 -24.52
N LYS A 25 29.26 -33.26 -23.89
CA LYS A 25 30.50 -33.79 -24.54
C LYS A 25 30.30 -34.95 -25.53
N SER A 26 29.11 -35.48 -25.69
CA SER A 26 28.66 -36.35 -26.76
C SER A 26 27.20 -36.06 -27.03
N LEU A 27 26.89 -35.35 -28.12
CA LEU A 27 25.54 -35.15 -28.62
C LEU A 27 25.12 -36.44 -29.39
N PRO A 28 24.46 -37.41 -28.74
CA PRO A 28 23.97 -38.57 -29.47
C PRO A 28 22.82 -38.10 -30.38
N GLU A 29 22.53 -38.84 -31.43
CA GLU A 29 21.32 -38.64 -32.26
C GLU A 29 20.03 -38.56 -31.43
N THR A 30 20.04 -39.15 -30.23
CA THR A 30 19.00 -39.05 -29.22
C THR A 30 18.73 -37.62 -28.69
N LEU A 31 19.65 -36.68 -28.82
CA LEU A 31 19.43 -35.30 -28.32
C LEU A 31 18.33 -34.58 -29.10
N ASN A 32 18.17 -34.84 -30.39
CA ASN A 32 17.06 -34.31 -31.19
C ASN A 32 15.72 -34.70 -30.59
N TYR A 33 15.60 -35.96 -30.20
CA TYR A 33 14.40 -36.47 -29.57
C TYR A 33 14.11 -35.73 -28.25
N TYR A 34 15.13 -35.47 -27.43
CA TYR A 34 14.94 -34.76 -26.16
C TYR A 34 14.63 -33.27 -26.36
N ILE A 35 15.24 -32.64 -27.36
CA ILE A 35 14.95 -31.23 -27.70
C ILE A 35 13.48 -31.08 -28.12
N GLU A 36 13.02 -31.85 -29.09
CA GLU A 36 11.66 -31.83 -29.58
C GLU A 36 10.64 -32.19 -28.46
N LYS A 37 10.95 -33.21 -27.67
CA LYS A 37 10.11 -33.64 -26.56
C LYS A 37 9.94 -32.54 -25.49
N THR A 38 11.04 -31.89 -25.13
CA THR A 38 11.02 -30.77 -24.13
C THR A 38 10.26 -29.58 -24.70
N PHE A 39 10.47 -29.21 -25.96
CA PHE A 39 9.70 -28.15 -26.59
C PHE A 39 8.20 -28.46 -26.60
N ASN A 40 7.81 -29.64 -27.07
CA ASN A 40 6.42 -30.07 -27.14
C ASN A 40 5.78 -30.12 -25.78
N TYR A 41 6.51 -30.55 -24.75
CA TYR A 41 6.04 -30.52 -23.38
C TYR A 41 5.66 -29.08 -22.91
N PHE A 42 6.59 -28.13 -23.09
CA PHE A 42 6.32 -26.75 -22.65
C PHE A 42 5.25 -26.06 -23.50
N ILE A 43 5.20 -26.30 -24.82
CA ILE A 43 4.09 -25.82 -25.67
C ILE A 43 2.74 -26.32 -25.15
N LYS A 44 2.62 -27.64 -24.85
CA LYS A 44 1.40 -28.23 -24.28
C LYS A 44 1.03 -27.63 -22.92
N LYS A 45 2.00 -27.13 -22.15
CA LYS A 45 1.75 -26.43 -20.86
C LYS A 45 1.36 -24.95 -21.04
N GLY A 46 1.48 -24.40 -22.27
CA GLY A 46 1.09 -23.03 -22.57
C GLY A 46 2.23 -22.03 -22.64
N TYR A 47 3.49 -22.50 -22.70
CA TYR A 47 4.64 -21.61 -22.95
C TYR A 47 4.74 -21.28 -24.45
N THR A 48 5.10 -20.03 -24.74
CA THR A 48 5.43 -19.66 -26.13
C THR A 48 6.82 -20.15 -26.52
N LYS A 49 7.07 -20.26 -27.83
CA LYS A 49 8.38 -20.62 -28.37
C LYS A 49 9.51 -19.74 -27.81
N ASP A 50 9.32 -18.42 -27.80
CA ASP A 50 10.32 -17.47 -27.31
C ASP A 50 10.58 -17.63 -25.80
N GLU A 51 9.56 -17.96 -25.02
CA GLU A 51 9.70 -18.23 -23.60
C GLU A 51 10.53 -19.50 -23.34
N ILE A 52 10.28 -20.55 -24.10
CA ILE A 52 11.04 -21.80 -24.01
C ILE A 52 12.52 -21.55 -24.39
N ILE A 53 12.77 -20.81 -25.47
CA ILE A 53 14.12 -20.42 -25.86
C ILE A 53 14.83 -19.64 -24.75
N LYS A 54 14.16 -18.65 -24.16
CA LYS A 54 14.73 -17.87 -23.05
C LYS A 54 15.02 -18.72 -21.81
N MET A 55 14.14 -19.66 -21.48
CA MET A 55 14.33 -20.58 -20.36
C MET A 55 15.51 -21.51 -20.57
N THR A 56 15.58 -22.14 -21.73
CA THR A 56 16.63 -23.09 -22.06
C THR A 56 18.00 -22.43 -22.33
N LYS A 57 18.01 -21.16 -22.75
CA LYS A 57 19.23 -20.33 -22.75
C LYS A 57 19.76 -20.10 -21.32
N LYS A 58 18.88 -19.90 -20.33
CA LYS A 58 19.28 -19.76 -18.94
C LYS A 58 19.65 -21.06 -18.26
N LEU A 59 19.00 -22.17 -18.66
CA LEU A 59 19.20 -23.52 -18.12
C LEU A 59 19.18 -24.55 -19.23
N PRO A 60 20.31 -24.75 -19.95
CA PRO A 60 20.39 -25.71 -21.04
C PRO A 60 20.10 -27.17 -20.63
N THR A 61 20.37 -27.50 -19.36
CA THR A 61 20.10 -28.82 -18.79
C THR A 61 18.60 -29.19 -18.79
N LEU A 62 17.69 -28.23 -19.05
CA LEU A 62 16.27 -28.55 -19.22
C LEU A 62 16.01 -29.59 -20.32
N PHE A 63 16.82 -29.63 -21.35
CA PHE A 63 16.72 -30.64 -22.40
C PHE A 63 17.02 -32.07 -21.93
N GLY A 64 17.72 -32.22 -20.80
CA GLY A 64 18.03 -33.51 -20.21
C GLY A 64 16.94 -34.06 -19.27
N TYR A 65 15.88 -33.28 -18.93
CA TYR A 65 14.83 -33.77 -18.06
C TYR A 65 13.78 -34.56 -18.81
N SER A 66 13.36 -35.69 -18.24
CA SER A 66 12.22 -36.45 -18.75
C SER A 66 10.91 -35.67 -18.56
N GLU A 67 9.93 -35.93 -19.42
CA GLU A 67 8.58 -35.35 -19.28
C GLU A 67 7.96 -35.69 -17.94
N GLU A 68 8.23 -36.88 -17.40
CA GLU A 68 7.79 -37.34 -16.09
C GLU A 68 8.35 -36.42 -14.98
N ASN A 69 9.67 -36.19 -15.00
CA ASN A 69 10.31 -35.30 -13.99
C ASN A 69 9.78 -33.86 -14.06
N LEU A 70 9.59 -33.33 -15.28
CA LEU A 70 9.01 -32.03 -15.48
C LEU A 70 7.56 -31.96 -14.96
N ASN A 71 6.75 -33.01 -15.21
CA ASN A 71 5.38 -33.10 -14.70
C ASN A 71 5.33 -33.23 -13.19
N GLN A 72 6.18 -34.07 -12.58
CA GLN A 72 6.25 -34.19 -11.10
C GLN A 72 6.50 -32.82 -10.49
N LYS A 73 7.47 -32.06 -11.01
CA LYS A 73 7.77 -30.73 -10.52
C LYS A 73 6.61 -29.75 -10.71
N TYR A 74 5.95 -29.83 -11.86
CA TYR A 74 4.78 -29.03 -12.16
C TYR A 74 3.64 -29.31 -11.16
N GLN A 75 3.34 -30.62 -10.94
CA GLN A 75 2.30 -31.05 -10.00
C GLN A 75 2.65 -30.69 -8.54
N TYR A 76 3.95 -30.72 -8.18
CA TYR A 76 4.39 -30.27 -6.86
C TYR A 76 3.94 -28.83 -6.59
N PHE A 77 4.16 -27.89 -7.53
CA PHE A 77 3.72 -26.51 -7.36
C PHE A 77 2.19 -26.37 -7.34
N ILE A 78 1.47 -27.14 -8.19
CA ILE A 78 -0.01 -27.17 -8.13
C ILE A 78 -0.49 -27.58 -6.72
N LYS A 79 0.07 -28.65 -6.14
CA LYS A 79 -0.24 -29.11 -4.77
C LYS A 79 0.09 -28.07 -3.70
N LYS A 80 1.06 -27.18 -3.93
CA LYS A 80 1.39 -26.08 -3.02
C LYS A 80 0.47 -24.87 -3.19
N GLY A 81 -0.46 -24.88 -4.16
CA GLY A 81 -1.47 -23.81 -4.36
C GLY A 81 -1.11 -22.78 -5.45
N TYR A 82 -0.17 -23.08 -6.33
CA TYR A 82 0.08 -22.22 -7.49
C TYR A 82 -0.85 -22.59 -8.65
N THR A 83 -1.31 -21.58 -9.39
CA THR A 83 -2.02 -21.79 -10.66
C THR A 83 -1.03 -22.11 -11.77
N LYS A 84 -1.55 -22.65 -12.90
CA LYS A 84 -0.74 -22.94 -14.10
C LYS A 84 0.01 -21.69 -14.58
N ASP A 85 -0.67 -20.55 -14.68
CA ASP A 85 -0.09 -19.31 -15.17
C ASP A 85 1.01 -18.79 -14.24
N GLU A 86 0.83 -18.97 -12.93
CA GLU A 86 1.83 -18.60 -11.92
C GLU A 86 3.08 -19.46 -12.03
N ILE A 87 2.94 -20.76 -12.24
CA ILE A 87 4.08 -21.69 -12.47
C ILE A 87 4.82 -21.27 -13.74
N ILE A 88 4.12 -20.99 -14.83
CA ILE A 88 4.72 -20.51 -16.08
C ILE A 88 5.51 -19.21 -15.81
N LYS A 89 4.92 -18.24 -15.15
CA LYS A 89 5.57 -16.98 -14.83
C LYS A 89 6.82 -17.15 -13.97
N MET A 90 6.73 -18.00 -12.94
CA MET A 90 7.85 -18.28 -12.03
C MET A 90 9.00 -18.97 -12.74
N THR A 91 8.72 -20.01 -13.52
CA THR A 91 9.73 -20.81 -14.21
C THR A 91 10.37 -20.08 -15.39
N LYS A 92 9.67 -19.17 -16.04
CA LYS A 92 10.28 -18.21 -16.99
C LYS A 92 11.32 -17.30 -16.32
N THR A 93 11.04 -16.90 -15.10
CA THR A 93 11.95 -16.06 -14.31
C THR A 93 13.13 -16.86 -13.77
N LEU A 94 12.86 -18.02 -13.20
CA LEU A 94 13.82 -18.95 -12.61
C LEU A 94 13.61 -20.39 -13.14
N PRO A 95 14.15 -20.73 -14.33
CA PRO A 95 14.04 -22.10 -14.88
C PRO A 95 14.59 -23.18 -13.95
N ALA A 96 15.58 -22.83 -13.11
CA ALA A 96 16.17 -23.72 -12.11
C ALA A 96 15.15 -24.32 -11.12
N LEU A 97 13.91 -23.80 -11.05
CA LEU A 97 12.84 -24.42 -10.27
C LEU A 97 12.56 -25.88 -10.70
N PHE A 98 12.80 -26.21 -11.97
CA PHE A 98 12.69 -27.57 -12.44
C PHE A 98 13.84 -28.49 -11.96
N SER A 99 14.99 -27.90 -11.60
CA SER A 99 16.17 -28.68 -11.16
C SER A 99 16.21 -28.91 -9.64
N TYR A 100 15.47 -28.11 -8.84
CA TYR A 100 15.47 -28.30 -7.39
C TYR A 100 14.77 -29.61 -6.99
N SER A 101 15.33 -30.35 -6.05
CA SER A 101 14.64 -31.49 -5.45
C SER A 101 13.40 -31.03 -4.66
N GLU A 102 12.41 -31.89 -4.51
CA GLU A 102 11.25 -31.59 -3.66
C GLU A 102 11.64 -31.37 -2.21
N GLU A 103 12.67 -32.10 -1.76
CA GLU A 103 13.24 -31.93 -0.42
C GLU A 103 13.78 -30.51 -0.23
N ASN A 104 14.61 -30.00 -1.13
CA ASN A 104 15.14 -28.63 -1.08
C ASN A 104 14.03 -27.59 -1.11
N LEU A 105 13.01 -27.79 -1.93
CA LEU A 105 11.85 -26.90 -1.95
C LEU A 105 11.08 -26.96 -0.63
N ASN A 106 10.84 -28.15 -0.06
CA ASN A 106 10.15 -28.31 1.22
C ASN A 106 10.94 -27.69 2.38
N GLN A 107 12.28 -27.84 2.41
CA GLN A 107 13.14 -27.17 3.37
C GLN A 107 12.93 -25.66 3.30
N LYS A 108 12.85 -25.07 2.11
CA LYS A 108 12.59 -23.64 1.94
C LYS A 108 11.22 -23.22 2.47
N TYR A 109 10.16 -23.97 2.22
CA TYR A 109 8.85 -23.72 2.81
C TYR A 109 8.91 -23.81 4.34
N GLN A 110 9.56 -24.85 4.87
CA GLN A 110 9.69 -25.04 6.32
C GLN A 110 10.47 -23.92 6.99
N TYR A 111 11.55 -23.43 6.34
CA TYR A 111 12.29 -22.27 6.82
C TYR A 111 11.37 -21.06 7.04
N PHE A 112 10.54 -20.71 6.06
CA PHE A 112 9.62 -19.57 6.20
C PHE A 112 8.49 -19.86 7.19
N ILE A 113 7.98 -21.09 7.26
CA ILE A 113 7.00 -21.49 8.27
C ILE A 113 7.57 -21.29 9.67
N ASN A 114 8.81 -21.70 9.92
CA ASN A 114 9.51 -21.50 11.19
C ASN A 114 9.74 -20.02 11.52
N LYS A 115 9.79 -19.13 10.52
CA LYS A 115 9.79 -17.68 10.69
C LYS A 115 8.37 -17.09 10.87
N GLY A 116 7.35 -17.94 10.94
CA GLY A 116 5.96 -17.56 11.21
C GLY A 116 5.13 -17.15 10.00
N TYR A 117 5.56 -17.45 8.76
CA TYR A 117 4.74 -17.24 7.57
C TYR A 117 3.77 -18.39 7.37
N THR A 118 2.57 -18.11 6.87
CA THR A 118 1.65 -19.14 6.41
C THR A 118 2.05 -19.65 5.03
N LEU A 119 1.59 -20.84 4.64
CA LEU A 119 1.84 -21.37 3.30
C LEU A 119 1.34 -20.40 2.20
N GLU A 120 0.16 -19.80 2.40
CA GLU A 120 -0.40 -18.82 1.47
C GLU A 120 0.51 -17.59 1.32
N GLU A 121 1.06 -17.09 2.43
CA GLU A 121 2.00 -15.96 2.42
C GLU A 121 3.28 -16.31 1.66
N ILE A 122 3.84 -17.52 1.87
CA ILE A 122 5.02 -18.00 1.16
C ILE A 122 4.74 -18.10 -0.34
N VAL A 123 3.60 -18.68 -0.73
CA VAL A 123 3.16 -18.76 -2.12
C VAL A 123 3.06 -17.37 -2.74
N LYS A 124 2.45 -16.40 -2.06
CA LYS A 124 2.37 -15.01 -2.53
C LYS A 124 3.74 -14.35 -2.70
N MET A 125 4.66 -14.61 -1.78
CA MET A 125 6.04 -14.08 -1.83
C MET A 125 6.83 -14.67 -2.99
N THR A 126 6.80 -15.98 -3.15
CA THR A 126 7.59 -16.70 -4.15
C THR A 126 7.04 -16.51 -5.58
N LYS A 127 5.73 -16.24 -5.74
CA LYS A 127 5.16 -15.76 -7.01
C LYS A 127 5.78 -14.43 -7.45
N LYS A 128 6.00 -13.51 -6.51
CA LYS A 128 6.61 -12.20 -6.77
C LYS A 128 8.13 -12.32 -6.97
N LEU A 129 8.78 -13.20 -6.22
CA LEU A 129 10.23 -13.39 -6.22
C LEU A 129 10.58 -14.88 -6.19
N PRO A 130 10.55 -15.59 -7.34
CA PRO A 130 10.89 -17.02 -7.42
C PRO A 130 12.29 -17.34 -6.93
N THR A 131 13.23 -16.40 -7.04
CA THR A 131 14.62 -16.55 -6.61
C THR A 131 14.78 -16.80 -5.10
N LEU A 132 13.73 -16.60 -4.30
CA LEU A 132 13.72 -16.97 -2.88
C LEU A 132 13.97 -18.47 -2.67
N PHE A 133 13.56 -19.33 -3.61
CA PHE A 133 13.84 -20.76 -3.53
C PHE A 133 15.33 -21.07 -3.63
N GLY A 134 16.10 -20.24 -4.34
CA GLY A 134 17.55 -20.37 -4.48
C GLY A 134 18.39 -19.66 -3.40
N CYS A 135 17.75 -18.88 -2.53
CA CYS A 135 18.47 -18.20 -1.44
C CYS A 135 18.91 -19.21 -0.37
N SER A 136 20.18 -19.17 0.06
CA SER A 136 20.61 -19.95 1.21
C SER A 136 19.93 -19.45 2.51
N GLU A 137 19.77 -20.33 3.49
CA GLU A 137 19.22 -19.96 4.81
C GLU A 137 20.12 -18.96 5.52
N GLU A 138 21.43 -19.10 5.34
CA GLU A 138 22.41 -18.16 5.89
C GLU A 138 22.15 -16.73 5.36
N LYS A 139 22.01 -16.56 4.04
CA LYS A 139 21.71 -15.24 3.45
C LYS A 139 20.40 -14.66 3.96
N LEU A 140 19.38 -15.51 4.11
CA LEU A 140 18.09 -15.08 4.65
C LEU A 140 18.23 -14.68 6.13
N ASN A 141 18.94 -15.47 6.95
CA ASN A 141 19.17 -15.15 8.36
C ASN A 141 19.98 -13.86 8.53
N ASN A 142 21.04 -13.66 7.73
CA ASN A 142 21.81 -12.42 7.74
C ASN A 142 20.89 -11.22 7.43
N LYS A 143 19.96 -11.36 6.49
CA LYS A 143 19.01 -10.29 6.17
C LYS A 143 18.03 -10.01 7.33
N TYR A 144 17.55 -11.03 8.02
CA TYR A 144 16.75 -10.84 9.24
C TYR A 144 17.54 -10.11 10.31
N GLN A 145 18.79 -10.55 10.55
CA GLN A 145 19.67 -9.95 11.55
C GLN A 145 19.95 -8.48 11.22
N TYR A 146 20.26 -8.17 9.97
CA TYR A 146 20.45 -6.80 9.51
C TYR A 146 19.26 -5.88 9.85
N PHE A 147 18.03 -6.32 9.59
CA PHE A 147 16.85 -5.51 9.92
C PHE A 147 16.62 -5.41 11.44
N ILE A 148 16.90 -6.49 12.21
CA ILE A 148 16.81 -6.46 13.68
C ILE A 148 17.77 -5.40 14.24
N GLU A 149 19.00 -5.36 13.76
CA GLU A 149 20.02 -4.37 14.15
C GLU A 149 19.61 -2.92 13.81
N LYS A 150 18.79 -2.73 12.79
CA LYS A 150 18.20 -1.42 12.46
C LYS A 150 16.97 -1.07 13.31
N GLY A 151 16.53 -1.95 14.22
CA GLY A 151 15.40 -1.72 15.13
C GLY A 151 14.04 -2.23 14.63
N TYR A 152 14.01 -3.16 13.67
CA TYR A 152 12.77 -3.82 13.26
C TYR A 152 12.51 -5.06 14.11
N THR A 153 11.27 -5.29 14.48
CA THR A 153 10.83 -6.56 15.07
C THR A 153 10.63 -7.62 13.99
N LEU A 154 10.66 -8.91 14.38
CA LEU A 154 10.38 -10.02 13.44
C LEU A 154 9.02 -9.88 12.76
N ASN A 155 7.99 -9.43 13.49
CA ASN A 155 6.66 -9.20 12.90
C ASN A 155 6.66 -8.08 11.86
N GLU A 156 7.44 -7.04 12.07
CA GLU A 156 7.57 -5.93 11.10
C GLU A 156 8.31 -6.37 9.85
N ILE A 157 9.43 -7.11 10.02
CA ILE A 157 10.17 -7.70 8.89
C ILE A 157 9.24 -8.61 8.08
N LYS A 158 8.46 -9.46 8.75
CA LYS A 158 7.47 -10.33 8.10
C LYS A 158 6.44 -9.51 7.30
N LYS A 159 5.87 -8.44 7.88
CA LYS A 159 4.91 -7.57 7.18
C LYS A 159 5.53 -6.89 5.96
N MET A 160 6.77 -6.39 6.10
CA MET A 160 7.50 -5.73 5.03
C MET A 160 7.82 -6.68 3.87
N THR A 161 8.36 -7.86 4.17
CA THR A 161 8.77 -8.85 3.17
C THR A 161 7.59 -9.51 2.47
N LYS A 162 6.43 -9.61 3.10
CA LYS A 162 5.18 -9.99 2.41
C LYS A 162 4.75 -8.96 1.37
N LYS A 163 4.92 -7.67 1.66
CA LYS A 163 4.64 -6.60 0.70
C LYS A 163 5.69 -6.57 -0.42
N LEU A 164 6.97 -6.64 -0.05
CA LEU A 164 8.14 -6.56 -0.92
C LEU A 164 9.14 -7.69 -0.64
N PRO A 165 8.97 -8.89 -1.20
CA PRO A 165 9.91 -10.01 -1.02
C PRO A 165 11.33 -9.68 -1.47
N ALA A 166 11.49 -8.75 -2.43
CA ALA A 166 12.77 -8.29 -2.94
C ALA A 166 13.71 -7.74 -1.84
N LEU A 167 13.19 -7.38 -0.66
CA LEU A 167 14.01 -6.97 0.48
C LEU A 167 15.06 -8.03 0.86
N PHE A 168 14.76 -9.32 0.66
CA PHE A 168 15.74 -10.40 0.90
C PHE A 168 16.90 -10.41 -0.09
N SER A 169 16.72 -9.81 -1.27
CA SER A 169 17.72 -9.76 -2.34
C SER A 169 18.52 -8.46 -2.38
N LEU A 170 18.08 -7.42 -1.64
CA LEU A 170 18.77 -6.14 -1.62
C LEU A 170 20.14 -6.27 -0.92
N ASN A 171 21.13 -5.62 -1.48
CA ASN A 171 22.45 -5.53 -0.91
C ASN A 171 22.42 -4.63 0.35
N GLU A 172 23.11 -5.03 1.43
CA GLU A 172 23.14 -4.30 2.71
C GLU A 172 23.84 -2.95 2.58
N GLU A 173 24.86 -2.86 1.76
CA GLU A 173 25.52 -1.60 1.46
C GLU A 173 24.54 -0.60 0.81
N SER A 174 23.76 -1.06 -0.16
CA SER A 174 22.73 -0.23 -0.80
C SER A 174 21.65 0.19 0.20
N LEU A 175 21.25 -0.71 1.11
CA LEU A 175 20.31 -0.38 2.18
C LEU A 175 20.91 0.68 3.13
N ASN A 176 22.17 0.52 3.54
CA ASN A 176 22.86 1.48 4.41
C ASN A 176 22.97 2.85 3.74
N LYS A 177 23.35 2.92 2.45
CA LYS A 177 23.35 4.17 1.68
C LYS A 177 21.98 4.84 1.71
N LYS A 178 20.88 4.06 1.62
CA LYS A 178 19.53 4.58 1.70
C LYS A 178 19.21 5.17 3.08
N TYR A 179 19.57 4.50 4.17
CA TYR A 179 19.42 5.07 5.51
C TYR A 179 20.23 6.37 5.66
N GLN A 180 21.49 6.37 5.23
CA GLN A 180 22.35 7.56 5.27
C GLN A 180 21.77 8.70 4.45
N TYR A 181 21.23 8.44 3.26
CA TYR A 181 20.57 9.44 2.42
C TYR A 181 19.46 10.16 3.18
N PHE A 182 18.55 9.43 3.81
CA PHE A 182 17.46 10.04 4.58
C PHE A 182 18.00 10.80 5.80
N MET A 183 18.97 10.26 6.51
CA MET A 183 19.58 10.94 7.65
C MET A 183 20.25 12.26 7.24
N GLN A 184 20.92 12.31 6.10
CA GLN A 184 21.50 13.53 5.53
C GLN A 184 20.44 14.57 5.13
N LYS A 185 19.21 14.12 4.81
CA LYS A 185 18.07 15.01 4.57
C LYS A 185 17.43 15.54 5.86
N GLY A 186 17.82 15.03 7.05
CA GLY A 186 17.32 15.48 8.35
C GLY A 186 16.33 14.52 9.05
N TYR A 187 16.16 13.29 8.54
CA TYR A 187 15.37 12.26 9.25
C TYR A 187 16.23 11.56 10.30
N THR A 188 15.63 11.15 11.41
CA THR A 188 16.26 10.24 12.35
C THR A 188 16.20 8.80 11.83
N LEU A 189 17.06 7.91 12.34
CA LEU A 189 17.00 6.48 12.00
C LEU A 189 15.62 5.88 12.33
N GLU A 190 15.05 6.23 13.48
CA GLU A 190 13.73 5.75 13.90
C GLU A 190 12.63 6.17 12.91
N GLU A 191 12.68 7.41 12.42
CA GLU A 191 11.75 7.91 11.41
C GLU A 191 11.89 7.15 10.10
N VAL A 192 13.11 6.90 9.63
CA VAL A 192 13.36 6.11 8.42
C VAL A 192 12.83 4.68 8.58
N VAL A 193 13.08 4.06 9.74
CA VAL A 193 12.54 2.74 10.09
C VAL A 193 11.01 2.75 10.05
N LYS A 194 10.35 3.74 10.64
CA LYS A 194 8.90 3.88 10.62
C LYS A 194 8.35 4.06 9.20
N MET A 195 9.00 4.88 8.39
CA MET A 195 8.63 5.13 7.00
C MET A 195 8.73 3.84 6.15
N THR A 196 9.82 3.10 6.28
CA THR A 196 10.04 1.85 5.54
C THR A 196 9.15 0.71 6.01
N LYS A 197 8.74 0.66 7.29
CA LYS A 197 7.68 -0.25 7.75
C LYS A 197 6.36 0.00 7.01
N THR A 198 6.05 1.25 6.76
CA THR A 198 4.82 1.66 6.06
C THR A 198 4.94 1.41 4.55
N LEU A 199 6.05 1.87 3.96
CA LEU A 199 6.37 1.74 2.53
C LEU A 199 7.73 1.05 2.34
N PRO A 200 7.79 -0.30 2.33
CA PRO A 200 9.04 -1.04 2.14
C PRO A 200 9.77 -0.71 0.84
N ALA A 201 9.03 -0.27 -0.19
CA ALA A 201 9.59 0.13 -1.49
C ALA A 201 10.59 1.29 -1.40
N LEU A 202 10.56 2.11 -0.34
CA LEU A 202 11.57 3.15 -0.10
C LEU A 202 12.98 2.58 -0.08
N SER A 203 13.15 1.34 0.38
CA SER A 203 14.44 0.65 0.41
C SER A 203 15.03 0.39 -0.99
N SER A 204 14.19 0.40 -2.04
CA SER A 204 14.58 0.09 -3.41
C SER A 204 14.62 1.30 -4.36
N TYR A 205 14.12 2.46 -3.93
CA TYR A 205 14.14 3.65 -4.78
C TYR A 205 15.57 4.17 -4.97
N SER A 206 15.89 4.65 -6.18
CA SER A 206 17.15 5.34 -6.43
C SER A 206 17.18 6.68 -5.69
N GLU A 207 18.39 7.17 -5.38
CA GLU A 207 18.55 8.50 -4.78
C GLU A 207 18.08 9.60 -5.74
N GLU A 208 18.27 9.41 -7.03
CA GLU A 208 17.78 10.30 -8.07
C GLU A 208 16.25 10.44 -8.00
N ASN A 209 15.52 9.33 -7.96
CA ASN A 209 14.05 9.35 -7.85
C ASN A 209 13.58 10.07 -6.57
N LEU A 210 14.29 9.84 -5.46
CA LEU A 210 13.96 10.52 -4.20
C LEU A 210 14.27 12.02 -4.29
N ASN A 211 15.42 12.41 -4.86
CA ASN A 211 15.79 13.82 -5.05
C ASN A 211 14.80 14.53 -5.99
N ASN A 212 14.41 13.91 -7.09
CA ASN A 212 13.40 14.48 -8.00
C ASN A 212 12.10 14.76 -7.25
N LYS A 213 11.67 13.86 -6.37
CA LYS A 213 10.48 14.07 -5.56
C LYS A 213 10.65 15.23 -4.55
N TYR A 214 11.81 15.34 -3.90
CA TYR A 214 12.10 16.50 -3.04
C TYR A 214 12.05 17.79 -3.84
N GLN A 215 12.73 17.82 -5.01
CA GLN A 215 12.80 18.98 -5.87
C GLN A 215 11.42 19.42 -6.35
N TYR A 216 10.59 18.46 -6.76
CA TYR A 216 9.19 18.72 -7.14
C TYR A 216 8.43 19.49 -6.06
N PHE A 217 8.51 19.07 -4.79
CA PHE A 217 7.82 19.78 -3.70
C PHE A 217 8.45 21.15 -3.40
N ILE A 218 9.78 21.28 -3.49
CA ILE A 218 10.47 22.58 -3.35
C ILE A 218 9.94 23.56 -4.42
N GLU A 219 9.84 23.13 -5.68
CA GLU A 219 9.33 23.95 -6.79
C GLU A 219 7.85 24.34 -6.62
N LYS A 220 7.06 23.53 -5.92
CA LYS A 220 5.70 23.88 -5.53
C LYS A 220 5.64 24.86 -4.36
N GLY A 221 6.77 25.17 -3.68
CA GLY A 221 6.86 26.14 -2.59
C GLY A 221 6.86 25.55 -1.17
N TYR A 222 7.08 24.24 -1.01
CA TYR A 222 7.26 23.65 0.32
C TYR A 222 8.70 23.83 0.80
N THR A 223 8.88 24.09 2.08
CA THR A 223 10.20 24.05 2.71
C THR A 223 10.68 22.61 2.92
N LYS A 224 11.98 22.43 3.10
CA LYS A 224 12.56 21.10 3.40
C LYS A 224 11.92 20.46 4.64
N ASP A 225 11.72 21.23 5.69
CA ASP A 225 11.13 20.73 6.95
C ASP A 225 9.65 20.30 6.75
N GLU A 226 8.91 21.04 5.94
CA GLU A 226 7.53 20.67 5.59
C GLU A 226 7.50 19.36 4.79
N ILE A 227 8.40 19.17 3.81
CA ILE A 227 8.51 17.93 3.05
C ILE A 227 8.85 16.77 3.97
N ILE A 228 9.80 16.93 4.88
CA ILE A 228 10.18 15.92 5.87
C ILE A 228 8.96 15.55 6.72
N LYS A 229 8.25 16.54 7.25
CA LYS A 229 7.04 16.31 8.07
C LYS A 229 5.95 15.58 7.28
N MET A 230 5.70 15.99 6.05
CA MET A 230 4.70 15.37 5.16
C MET A 230 5.05 13.92 4.86
N THR A 231 6.28 13.64 4.48
CA THR A 231 6.74 12.30 4.09
C THR A 231 6.90 11.36 5.28
N LYS A 232 7.17 11.84 6.48
CA LYS A 232 7.08 11.05 7.72
C LYS A 232 5.65 10.61 7.99
N THR A 233 4.68 11.48 7.71
CA THR A 233 3.25 11.19 7.89
C THR A 233 2.73 10.28 6.79
N LEU A 234 3.11 10.55 5.54
CA LEU A 234 2.71 9.81 4.34
C LEU A 234 3.92 9.44 3.47
N PRO A 235 4.66 8.37 3.79
CA PRO A 235 5.79 7.92 2.98
C PRO A 235 5.42 7.64 1.51
N ALA A 236 4.16 7.32 1.25
CA ALA A 236 3.64 7.07 -0.09
C ALA A 236 3.80 8.27 -1.05
N LEU A 237 4.03 9.49 -0.54
CA LEU A 237 4.36 10.65 -1.38
C LEU A 237 5.56 10.40 -2.30
N PHE A 238 6.55 9.60 -1.85
CA PHE A 238 7.68 9.22 -2.69
C PHE A 238 7.30 8.30 -3.86
N SER A 239 6.18 7.59 -3.77
CA SER A 239 5.71 6.67 -4.81
C SER A 239 4.74 7.30 -5.80
N LEU A 240 4.14 8.45 -5.48
CA LEU A 240 3.22 9.14 -6.38
C LEU A 240 4.01 9.73 -7.56
N ASN A 241 3.51 9.53 -8.79
CA ASN A 241 4.10 10.19 -9.94
C ASN A 241 3.70 11.68 -9.99
N GLU A 242 4.50 12.48 -10.70
CA GLU A 242 4.29 13.93 -10.77
C GLU A 242 3.00 14.30 -11.50
N GLU A 243 2.62 13.52 -12.50
CA GLU A 243 1.35 13.71 -13.20
C GLU A 243 0.16 13.59 -12.25
N SER A 244 0.13 12.56 -11.41
CA SER A 244 -0.93 12.39 -10.41
C SER A 244 -0.95 13.50 -9.37
N LEU A 245 0.23 13.97 -8.96
CA LEU A 245 0.34 15.12 -8.05
C LEU A 245 -0.18 16.39 -8.73
N ASN A 246 0.24 16.67 -9.98
CA ASN A 246 -0.22 17.83 -10.72
C ASN A 246 -1.74 17.81 -10.96
N LYS A 247 -2.32 16.67 -11.30
CA LYS A 247 -3.79 16.50 -11.39
C LYS A 247 -4.45 16.89 -10.08
N LYS A 248 -3.88 16.51 -8.94
CA LYS A 248 -4.44 16.88 -7.64
C LYS A 248 -4.36 18.39 -7.35
N TYR A 249 -3.25 19.04 -7.69
CA TYR A 249 -3.17 20.51 -7.61
C TYR A 249 -4.20 21.18 -8.53
N GLN A 250 -4.29 20.73 -9.76
CA GLN A 250 -5.24 21.26 -10.74
C GLN A 250 -6.69 21.12 -10.27
N TYR A 251 -7.06 19.96 -9.74
CA TYR A 251 -8.38 19.71 -9.17
C TYR A 251 -8.75 20.76 -8.11
N PHE A 252 -7.84 21.05 -7.15
CA PHE A 252 -8.11 22.05 -6.13
C PHE A 252 -8.13 23.47 -6.70
N ILE A 253 -7.30 23.80 -7.68
CA ILE A 253 -7.33 25.10 -8.37
C ILE A 253 -8.67 25.29 -9.07
N GLU A 254 -9.19 24.29 -9.76
CA GLU A 254 -10.51 24.33 -10.42
C GLU A 254 -11.66 24.47 -9.42
N LYS A 255 -11.51 23.98 -8.20
CA LYS A 255 -12.46 24.24 -7.10
C LYS A 255 -12.31 25.65 -6.50
N GLY A 256 -11.33 26.46 -6.91
CA GLY A 256 -11.15 27.84 -6.44
C GLY A 256 -10.12 28.01 -5.30
N TYR A 257 -9.29 26.98 -5.01
CA TYR A 257 -8.21 27.16 -4.04
C TYR A 257 -7.01 27.85 -4.69
N THR A 258 -6.35 28.70 -3.94
CA THR A 258 -5.04 29.23 -4.33
C THR A 258 -3.95 28.18 -4.07
N LEU A 259 -2.82 28.26 -4.81
CA LEU A 259 -1.69 27.38 -4.58
C LEU A 259 -1.22 27.41 -3.11
N GLU A 260 -1.14 28.60 -2.51
CA GLU A 260 -0.80 28.77 -1.09
C GLU A 260 -1.80 28.03 -0.17
N GLY A 261 -3.10 28.14 -0.49
CA GLY A 261 -4.15 27.43 0.24
C GLY A 261 -3.97 25.91 0.17
N ILE A 262 -3.65 25.37 -1.02
CA ILE A 262 -3.38 23.94 -1.23
C ILE A 262 -2.16 23.51 -0.44
N ILE A 263 -1.06 24.27 -0.50
CA ILE A 263 0.16 24.00 0.28
C ILE A 263 -0.16 23.96 1.78
N LYS A 264 -0.90 24.95 2.28
CA LYS A 264 -1.29 25.01 3.70
C LYS A 264 -2.12 23.80 4.13
N MET A 265 -3.03 23.35 3.31
CA MET A 265 -3.84 22.15 3.56
C MET A 265 -2.99 20.87 3.54
N THR A 266 -2.22 20.67 2.49
CA THR A 266 -1.50 19.43 2.24
C THR A 266 -0.30 19.23 3.15
N LYS A 267 0.37 20.30 3.60
CA LYS A 267 1.42 20.18 4.63
C LYS A 267 0.85 19.79 5.99
N THR A 268 -0.42 20.10 6.25
CA THR A 268 -1.12 19.72 7.49
C THR A 268 -1.66 18.29 7.37
N ILE A 269 -2.28 17.96 6.23
CA ILE A 269 -2.91 16.67 5.94
C ILE A 269 -2.39 16.13 4.59
N PRO A 270 -1.19 15.52 4.56
CA PRO A 270 -0.59 15.01 3.32
C PRO A 270 -1.44 13.94 2.62
N THR A 271 -2.30 13.23 3.37
CA THR A 271 -3.19 12.20 2.82
C THR A 271 -4.17 12.74 1.77
N MET A 272 -4.35 14.05 1.67
CA MET A 272 -5.15 14.68 0.61
C MET A 272 -4.64 14.34 -0.78
N PHE A 273 -3.34 14.12 -0.96
CA PHE A 273 -2.77 13.66 -2.23
C PHE A 273 -3.22 12.25 -2.62
N SER A 274 -3.64 11.44 -1.65
CA SER A 274 -4.09 10.05 -1.86
C SER A 274 -5.61 9.91 -2.03
N LEU A 275 -6.39 10.97 -1.75
CA LEU A 275 -7.83 10.94 -1.95
C LEU A 275 -8.18 11.01 -3.44
N SER A 276 -9.13 10.19 -3.91
CA SER A 276 -9.63 10.30 -5.27
C SER A 276 -10.50 11.56 -5.45
N GLU A 277 -10.54 12.11 -6.65
CA GLU A 277 -11.37 13.28 -6.97
C GLU A 277 -12.85 12.99 -6.72
N GLY A 278 -13.34 11.81 -7.14
CA GLY A 278 -14.72 11.41 -6.87
C GLY A 278 -15.06 11.33 -5.38
N ASN A 279 -14.11 10.93 -4.53
CA ASN A 279 -14.28 10.93 -3.08
C ASN A 279 -14.35 12.37 -2.52
N LEU A 280 -13.54 13.26 -3.07
CA LEU A 280 -13.59 14.67 -2.70
C LEU A 280 -14.90 15.33 -3.16
N ASP A 281 -15.33 15.09 -4.41
CA ASP A 281 -16.58 15.64 -4.95
C ASP A 281 -17.80 15.24 -4.12
N LYS A 282 -17.88 14.00 -3.70
CA LYS A 282 -18.96 13.55 -2.81
C LYS A 282 -18.98 14.32 -1.48
N LYS A 283 -17.80 14.60 -0.91
CA LYS A 283 -17.71 15.41 0.32
C LYS A 283 -18.13 16.86 0.10
N TYR A 284 -17.75 17.46 -1.05
CA TYR A 284 -18.27 18.77 -1.42
C TYR A 284 -19.79 18.74 -1.52
N GLN A 285 -20.34 17.70 -2.17
CA GLN A 285 -21.78 17.54 -2.33
C GLN A 285 -22.52 17.47 -0.99
N CYS A 286 -22.01 16.76 0.00
CA CYS A 286 -22.60 16.72 1.35
C CYS A 286 -22.76 18.12 1.98
N PHE A 287 -21.79 19.00 1.76
CA PHE A 287 -21.89 20.38 2.25
C PHE A 287 -22.85 21.22 1.42
N ILE A 288 -22.82 21.10 0.09
CA ILE A 288 -23.69 21.83 -0.85
C ILE A 288 -25.16 21.49 -0.58
N GLU A 289 -25.50 20.23 -0.35
CA GLU A 289 -26.86 19.79 -0.01
C GLU A 289 -27.37 20.32 1.32
N LYS A 290 -26.48 20.76 2.21
CA LYS A 290 -26.82 21.47 3.45
C LYS A 290 -26.85 22.99 3.28
N GLY A 291 -26.73 23.50 2.05
CA GLY A 291 -26.85 24.92 1.74
C GLY A 291 -25.54 25.71 1.81
N TYR A 292 -24.39 25.06 2.01
CA TYR A 292 -23.11 25.77 1.98
C TYR A 292 -22.67 26.10 0.55
N THR A 293 -22.19 27.32 0.36
CA THR A 293 -21.57 27.73 -0.89
C THR A 293 -20.18 27.13 -1.04
N LEU A 294 -19.68 27.04 -2.25
CA LEU A 294 -18.32 26.56 -2.52
C LEU A 294 -17.26 27.41 -1.80
N GLU A 295 -17.48 28.74 -1.72
CA GLU A 295 -16.58 29.66 -1.03
C GLU A 295 -16.50 29.34 0.49
N GLU A 296 -17.64 29.07 1.12
CA GLU A 296 -17.71 28.68 2.52
C GLU A 296 -17.00 27.34 2.75
N ILE A 297 -17.21 26.35 1.88
CA ILE A 297 -16.52 25.04 1.97
C ILE A 297 -15.01 25.24 1.82
N ILE A 298 -14.55 26.07 0.90
CA ILE A 298 -13.13 26.42 0.76
C ILE A 298 -12.59 27.06 2.04
N LYS A 299 -13.31 28.01 2.64
CA LYS A 299 -12.93 28.64 3.89
C LYS A 299 -12.81 27.64 5.02
N MET A 300 -13.79 26.75 5.19
CA MET A 300 -13.81 25.69 6.19
C MET A 300 -12.61 24.75 6.03
N THR A 301 -12.39 24.25 4.82
CA THR A 301 -11.36 23.24 4.53
C THR A 301 -9.95 23.82 4.51
N LYS A 302 -9.75 25.08 4.12
CA LYS A 302 -8.46 25.79 4.27
C LYS A 302 -8.11 25.99 5.76
N THR A 303 -9.11 26.21 6.60
CA THR A 303 -8.91 26.37 8.07
C THR A 303 -8.74 25.01 8.73
N PHE A 304 -9.52 24.03 8.34
CA PHE A 304 -9.52 22.70 8.93
C PHE A 304 -9.57 21.58 7.86
N PRO A 305 -8.44 21.28 7.22
CA PRO A 305 -8.36 20.29 6.12
C PRO A 305 -8.78 18.86 6.52
N ALA A 306 -8.77 18.55 7.83
CA ALA A 306 -9.17 17.25 8.35
C ALA A 306 -10.64 16.88 8.03
N LEU A 307 -11.47 17.85 7.65
CA LEU A 307 -12.82 17.58 7.14
C LEU A 307 -12.83 16.60 5.97
N PHE A 308 -11.84 16.68 5.10
CA PHE A 308 -11.70 15.73 3.99
C PHE A 308 -11.31 14.31 4.41
N CYS A 309 -10.89 14.10 5.68
CA CYS A 309 -10.62 12.78 6.23
C CYS A 309 -11.86 12.09 6.81
N LEU A 310 -12.95 12.84 7.03
CA LEU A 310 -14.21 12.27 7.49
C LEU A 310 -14.89 11.48 6.35
N SER A 311 -15.63 10.43 6.69
CA SER A 311 -16.51 9.76 5.71
C SER A 311 -17.72 10.66 5.37
N GLU A 312 -18.31 10.44 4.20
CA GLU A 312 -19.53 11.13 3.77
C GLU A 312 -20.63 11.00 4.81
N GLU A 313 -20.88 9.79 5.29
CA GLU A 313 -21.86 9.49 6.32
C GLU A 313 -21.63 10.28 7.61
N ASN A 314 -20.35 10.41 8.02
CA ASN A 314 -19.99 11.15 9.23
C ASN A 314 -20.22 12.67 9.06
N ILE A 315 -19.92 13.21 7.86
CA ILE A 315 -20.19 14.61 7.53
C ILE A 315 -21.70 14.87 7.55
N GLU A 316 -22.48 14.06 6.86
CA GLU A 316 -23.95 14.18 6.81
C GLU A 316 -24.59 14.08 8.19
N GLU A 317 -24.17 13.12 8.99
CA GLU A 317 -24.69 12.91 10.33
C GLU A 317 -24.43 14.13 11.22
N LYS A 318 -23.21 14.68 11.18
CA LYS A 318 -22.84 15.89 11.94
C LYS A 318 -23.64 17.12 11.50
N LEU A 319 -23.66 17.37 10.20
CA LEU A 319 -24.37 18.54 9.66
C LEU A 319 -25.87 18.44 9.93
N SER A 320 -26.47 17.25 9.80
CA SER A 320 -27.88 17.03 10.12
C SER A 320 -28.16 17.26 11.59
N PHE A 321 -27.30 16.76 12.51
CA PHE A 321 -27.44 17.01 13.93
C PHE A 321 -27.39 18.50 14.27
N TYR A 322 -26.39 19.22 13.78
CA TYR A 322 -26.26 20.66 14.07
C TYR A 322 -27.36 21.48 13.42
N ASN A 323 -27.89 21.05 12.28
CA ASN A 323 -29.08 21.67 11.67
C ASN A 323 -30.33 21.52 12.56
N ASP A 324 -30.55 20.34 13.12
CA ASP A 324 -31.73 20.06 13.96
C ASP A 324 -31.74 20.86 15.29
N ILE A 325 -30.59 21.29 15.74
CA ILE A 325 -30.44 22.10 16.97
C ILE A 325 -30.11 23.56 16.65
N ASN A 326 -30.26 24.00 15.40
CA ASN A 326 -30.00 25.36 14.90
C ASN A 326 -28.57 25.87 15.14
N LEU A 327 -27.58 24.98 15.09
CA LEU A 327 -26.15 25.30 15.26
C LEU A 327 -25.32 25.06 14.02
N LEU A 328 -25.92 25.05 12.82
CA LEU A 328 -25.22 24.74 11.57
C LEU A 328 -24.08 25.75 11.25
N PHE A 329 -24.18 26.99 11.77
CA PHE A 329 -23.14 28.02 11.64
C PHE A 329 -21.76 27.59 12.19
N ILE A 330 -21.72 26.60 13.10
CA ILE A 330 -20.48 26.06 13.68
C ILE A 330 -19.56 25.54 12.59
N ALA A 331 -20.11 24.96 11.53
CA ALA A 331 -19.31 24.42 10.43
C ALA A 331 -18.40 25.49 9.80
N ILE A 332 -18.88 26.72 9.67
CA ILE A 332 -18.10 27.83 9.08
C ILE A 332 -17.26 28.56 10.13
N ASN A 333 -17.85 28.83 11.29
CA ASN A 333 -17.27 29.75 12.27
C ASN A 333 -16.31 29.03 13.24
N ASP A 334 -16.53 27.74 13.50
CA ASP A 334 -15.70 26.93 14.39
C ASP A 334 -15.57 25.47 13.88
N THR A 335 -15.13 25.35 12.64
CA THR A 335 -15.05 24.11 11.86
C THR A 335 -14.41 22.94 12.61
N LYS A 336 -13.42 23.21 13.48
CA LYS A 336 -12.73 22.17 14.28
C LYS A 336 -13.70 21.37 15.16
N GLN A 337 -14.81 21.95 15.58
CA GLN A 337 -15.81 21.29 16.42
C GLN A 337 -16.54 20.15 15.70
N LEU A 338 -16.53 20.14 14.37
CA LEU A 338 -17.02 19.01 13.58
C LEU A 338 -16.21 17.72 13.80
N MET A 339 -15.06 17.78 14.48
CA MET A 339 -14.29 16.56 14.81
C MET A 339 -14.83 15.84 16.06
N GLN A 340 -15.62 16.50 16.89
CA GLN A 340 -16.29 15.82 17.99
C GLN A 340 -17.31 14.81 17.47
N SER A 341 -17.45 13.67 18.13
CA SER A 341 -18.45 12.68 17.73
C SER A 341 -19.87 13.20 17.96
N VAL A 342 -20.79 12.78 17.09
CA VAL A 342 -22.20 13.19 17.20
C VAL A 342 -22.82 12.69 18.50
N GLU A 343 -22.46 11.49 18.92
CA GLU A 343 -22.95 10.88 20.18
C GLU A 343 -22.64 11.75 21.39
N LEU A 344 -21.40 12.27 21.48
CA LEU A 344 -21.01 13.14 22.60
C LEU A 344 -21.69 14.50 22.53
N SER A 345 -21.80 15.07 21.32
CA SER A 345 -22.49 16.35 21.12
C SER A 345 -23.97 16.22 21.46
N TYR A 346 -24.61 15.14 21.05
CA TYR A 346 -25.99 14.84 21.36
C TYR A 346 -26.22 14.62 22.87
N ALA A 347 -25.37 13.81 23.51
CA ALA A 347 -25.49 13.54 24.94
C ALA A 347 -25.37 14.80 25.77
N ARG A 348 -24.43 15.70 25.42
CA ARG A 348 -24.28 17.00 26.07
C ARG A 348 -25.45 17.94 25.80
N TYR A 349 -25.95 17.96 24.57
CA TYR A 349 -27.15 18.76 24.23
C TYR A 349 -28.38 18.30 25.03
N MET A 350 -28.60 17.01 25.13
CA MET A 350 -29.72 16.43 25.90
C MET A 350 -29.56 16.70 27.38
N TYR A 351 -28.35 16.63 27.93
CA TYR A 351 -28.06 17.04 29.31
C TYR A 351 -28.46 18.49 29.55
N PHE A 352 -28.06 19.43 28.70
CA PHE A 352 -28.43 20.83 28.83
C PHE A 352 -29.91 21.06 28.72
N LYS A 353 -30.58 20.38 27.78
CA LYS A 353 -32.03 20.46 27.61
C LYS A 353 -32.78 19.96 28.82
N GLU A 354 -32.36 18.85 29.42
CA GLU A 354 -32.97 18.31 30.65
C GLU A 354 -32.80 19.27 31.87
N HIS A 355 -31.68 20.00 31.90
CA HIS A 355 -31.41 20.98 32.97
C HIS A 355 -31.90 22.40 32.67
N GLY A 356 -32.77 22.57 31.67
CA GLY A 356 -33.35 23.86 31.31
C GLY A 356 -32.38 24.86 30.71
N ILE A 357 -31.22 24.39 30.24
CA ILE A 357 -30.20 25.23 29.59
C ILE A 357 -30.39 25.18 28.07
N THR A 358 -30.80 26.30 27.50
CA THR A 358 -30.87 26.45 26.05
C THR A 358 -29.48 26.66 25.49
N ILE A 359 -29.10 25.84 24.49
CA ILE A 359 -27.86 26.00 23.74
C ILE A 359 -28.16 26.77 22.47
N ASP A 360 -27.44 27.88 22.28
CA ASP A 360 -27.57 28.81 21.18
C ASP A 360 -26.21 29.34 20.72
N GLU A 361 -26.21 30.34 19.83
CA GLU A 361 -25.01 30.94 19.28
C GLU A 361 -24.10 31.58 20.34
N SER A 362 -24.67 32.07 21.45
CA SER A 362 -23.91 32.73 22.52
C SER A 362 -23.13 31.76 23.42
N ASN A 363 -23.56 30.50 23.49
CA ASN A 363 -23.06 29.55 24.48
C ASN A 363 -22.74 28.13 23.91
N TYR A 364 -22.88 27.91 22.61
CA TYR A 364 -22.65 26.60 21.96
C TYR A 364 -21.31 25.95 22.32
N ILE A 365 -20.30 26.76 22.64
CA ILE A 365 -18.97 26.25 23.01
C ILE A 365 -19.00 25.30 24.20
N ARG A 366 -20.06 25.34 25.03
CA ARG A 366 -20.25 24.42 26.16
C ARG A 366 -20.38 22.97 25.70
N LEU A 367 -20.93 22.72 24.49
CA LEU A 367 -21.01 21.39 23.90
C LEU A 367 -19.63 20.80 23.63
N PHE A 368 -18.61 21.66 23.49
CA PHE A 368 -17.26 21.31 23.03
C PHE A 368 -16.19 21.45 24.12
N TYR A 369 -16.59 21.64 25.37
CA TYR A 369 -15.63 21.61 26.46
C TYR A 369 -14.87 20.27 26.46
N ASP A 370 -13.58 20.30 26.84
CA ASP A 370 -12.87 19.05 27.12
C ASP A 370 -13.57 18.28 28.26
N ASN A 371 -13.36 16.96 28.29
CA ASN A 371 -14.12 16.12 29.24
C ASN A 371 -13.88 16.50 30.71
N LYS A 372 -12.64 16.93 31.05
CA LYS A 372 -12.31 17.33 32.42
C LYS A 372 -13.04 18.62 32.82
N LYS A 373 -13.03 19.61 31.94
CA LYS A 373 -13.74 20.87 32.16
C LYS A 373 -15.24 20.63 32.27
N PHE A 374 -15.81 19.81 31.37
CA PHE A 374 -17.24 19.49 31.41
C PHE A 374 -17.63 18.81 32.72
N SER A 375 -16.90 17.77 33.11
CA SER A 375 -17.17 17.02 34.35
C SER A 375 -17.00 17.89 35.59
N LYS A 376 -15.97 18.74 35.62
CA LYS A 376 -15.77 19.70 36.76
C LYS A 376 -16.91 20.70 36.88
N GLN A 377 -17.44 21.16 35.77
CA GLN A 377 -18.46 22.22 35.77
C GLN A 377 -19.88 21.69 35.99
N TYR A 378 -20.18 20.49 35.50
CA TYR A 378 -21.55 19.96 35.48
C TYR A 378 -21.73 18.68 36.30
N GLY A 379 -20.68 18.17 36.95
CA GLY A 379 -20.75 17.03 37.88
C GLY A 379 -21.02 15.66 37.20
N ILE A 380 -20.87 15.54 35.88
CA ILE A 380 -21.15 14.31 35.12
C ILE A 380 -19.98 13.96 34.21
N THR A 381 -19.57 12.70 34.16
CA THR A 381 -18.50 12.21 33.32
C THR A 381 -18.98 11.97 31.89
N LYS A 382 -18.02 11.79 30.94
CA LYS A 382 -18.33 11.43 29.56
C LYS A 382 -19.05 10.09 29.47
N GLU A 383 -18.60 9.11 30.24
CA GLU A 383 -19.14 7.77 30.28
C GLU A 383 -20.60 7.77 30.76
N GLU A 384 -20.90 8.46 31.86
CA GLU A 384 -22.25 8.63 32.38
C GLU A 384 -23.16 9.37 31.39
N LEU A 385 -22.64 10.41 30.70
CA LEU A 385 -23.40 11.10 29.65
C LEU A 385 -23.80 10.18 28.52
N LEU A 386 -22.84 9.40 27.98
CA LEU A 386 -23.10 8.50 26.86
C LEU A 386 -24.02 7.32 27.25
N GLU A 387 -23.99 6.90 28.51
CA GLU A 387 -24.88 5.86 29.01
C GLU A 387 -26.31 6.40 29.20
N ARG A 388 -26.46 7.60 29.76
CA ARG A 388 -27.76 8.22 30.05
C ARG A 388 -28.45 8.73 28.80
N TYR A 389 -27.72 9.33 27.88
CA TYR A 389 -28.27 9.95 26.67
C TYR A 389 -27.76 9.22 25.42
N LYS A 390 -28.25 8.01 25.24
CA LYS A 390 -27.87 7.17 24.09
C LYS A 390 -28.33 7.81 22.78
N TYR A 391 -27.39 7.97 21.86
CA TYR A 391 -27.67 8.43 20.52
C TYR A 391 -28.07 7.25 19.63
N ASP A 392 -29.24 7.34 19.03
CA ASP A 392 -29.74 6.33 18.07
C ASP A 392 -29.69 6.89 16.64
N GLY A 393 -28.55 6.71 15.99
CA GLY A 393 -28.31 7.16 14.61
C GLY A 393 -29.21 6.45 13.59
N GLU A 394 -29.59 5.20 13.82
CA GLU A 394 -30.47 4.43 12.94
C GLU A 394 -31.92 4.96 12.96
N LYS A 395 -32.43 5.26 14.14
CA LYS A 395 -33.77 5.86 14.31
C LYS A 395 -33.85 7.23 13.64
N ARG A 396 -32.74 7.99 13.70
CA ARG A 396 -32.64 9.29 13.09
C ARG A 396 -32.55 9.23 11.57
N LYS A 397 -31.78 8.31 10.99
CA LYS A 397 -31.74 8.07 9.56
C LYS A 397 -33.14 7.73 9.01
N LYS A 398 -33.92 6.93 9.72
CA LYS A 398 -35.31 6.60 9.33
C LYS A 398 -36.24 7.81 9.35
N LEU A 399 -36.14 8.68 10.34
CA LEU A 399 -36.91 9.92 10.42
C LEU A 399 -36.54 10.92 9.33
N TRP A 400 -35.27 10.92 8.91
CA TRP A 400 -34.76 11.80 7.87
C TRP A 400 -35.22 11.38 6.46
N HIS A 401 -35.24 10.10 6.17
CA HIS A 401 -35.80 9.58 4.92
C HIS A 401 -37.31 9.86 4.81
N GLN A 402 -38.02 9.92 5.93
CA GLN A 402 -39.45 10.25 5.91
C GLN A 402 -39.73 11.76 5.69
N LYS A 403 -38.83 12.66 6.09
CA LYS A 403 -38.99 14.13 5.88
C LYS A 403 -38.63 14.59 4.46
N ASN A 404 -37.87 13.84 3.71
CA ASN A 404 -37.44 14.20 2.33
C ASN A 404 -38.36 13.64 1.23
N TYR A 405 -39.50 13.06 1.59
CA TYR A 405 -40.55 12.59 0.68
C TYR A 405 -41.81 13.48 0.70
N PHE A 406 -41.73 14.70 1.21
CA PHE A 406 -42.81 15.70 1.12
C PHE A 406 -42.34 16.99 0.50
#